data_bbb31c14d7c5725986dd092e0591f551
#
_entry.id   bbb31c14d7c5725986dd092e0591f551
#
_cell.length_a   1.000
_cell.length_b   1.000
_cell.length_c   1.000
_cell.angle_alpha   90.00
_cell.angle_beta   90.00
_cell.angle_gamma   90.00
#
_symmetry.space_group_name_H-M   'P 1'
#
loop_
_entity.id
_entity.type
_entity.pdbx_description
1 polymer ?
#
loop_
_entity_poly.entity_id
_entity_poly.type
_entity_poly.pdbx_seq_one_letter_code
_entity_poly.pdbx_strand_id
1 'polypeptide(L)'
;MRIYLMTDLEGVAGVQNFQSWTSPGQPFYLLARQLLTQEVNAAVHGFFAGGASGVVVADGHGAGAVDIADLDPRVEYMRGWPQGWPLGLEEGGYDAVAVVGQHARARTPLSNMAHTQSCEYLELSINGMAIGEFGQLVMCASELGIPAIFAAGEKAFAAEAQALLPGIQTVWVKRGTRLGRGDECTAEQYEQRNGSAIHLHPERARELIRVGAEEAVRRARQESFGILPLHKPFRQVMVLRAKESKPQRYAITEHPESVAALMNLRGEQRPVESPEHLRQLLVD
;
A
#
# COMPACT_ATOMS: atom_id res chain seq x y z
N MET A 1 -5.09 22.87 -0.01
CA MET A 1 -4.44 21.57 0.32
C MET A 1 -4.21 20.84 -0.99
N ARG A 2 -2.96 20.58 -1.35
CA ARG A 2 -2.54 19.76 -2.50
C ARG A 2 -2.24 18.33 -2.02
N ILE A 3 -2.89 17.36 -2.60
CA ILE A 3 -2.87 15.96 -2.14
C ILE A 3 -2.06 15.11 -3.11
N TYR A 4 -1.13 14.31 -2.58
CA TYR A 4 -0.49 13.21 -3.29
C TYR A 4 -1.31 11.93 -3.07
N LEU A 5 -1.94 11.40 -4.13
CA LEU A 5 -2.77 10.21 -4.09
C LEU A 5 -2.03 9.03 -4.74
N MET A 6 -1.46 8.15 -3.92
CA MET A 6 -0.91 6.88 -4.39
C MET A 6 -2.03 5.89 -4.70
N THR A 7 -1.89 5.14 -5.78
CA THR A 7 -2.86 4.11 -6.18
C THR A 7 -2.24 2.73 -6.21
N ASP A 8 -3.07 1.72 -5.97
CA ASP A 8 -2.76 0.32 -6.13
C ASP A 8 -3.98 -0.45 -6.66
N LEU A 9 -3.81 -1.69 -7.08
CA LEU A 9 -4.86 -2.42 -7.80
C LEU A 9 -5.52 -3.50 -6.94
N GLU A 10 -4.77 -4.18 -6.12
CA GLU A 10 -5.19 -5.38 -5.39
C GLU A 10 -6.25 -5.12 -4.34
N GLY A 11 -6.38 -3.88 -3.83
CA GLY A 11 -7.40 -3.50 -2.85
C GLY A 11 -8.75 -3.07 -3.44
N VAL A 12 -8.88 -2.97 -4.76
CA VAL A 12 -10.06 -2.46 -5.47
C VAL A 12 -11.25 -3.41 -5.41
N ALA A 13 -12.47 -2.87 -5.28
CA ALA A 13 -13.70 -3.65 -5.33
C ALA A 13 -13.87 -4.30 -6.72
N GLY A 14 -14.07 -5.64 -6.74
CA GLY A 14 -14.19 -6.41 -7.98
C GLY A 14 -12.91 -7.04 -8.48
N VAL A 15 -11.73 -6.55 -8.11
CA VAL A 15 -10.43 -7.16 -8.44
C VAL A 15 -10.20 -8.38 -7.53
N GLN A 16 -9.97 -9.56 -8.11
CA GLN A 16 -10.17 -10.83 -7.40
C GLN A 16 -8.90 -11.60 -7.08
N ASN A 17 -7.95 -11.70 -8.02
CA ASN A 17 -6.75 -12.53 -7.87
C ASN A 17 -5.59 -12.03 -8.75
N PHE A 18 -4.38 -12.47 -8.44
CA PHE A 18 -3.18 -12.11 -9.19
C PHE A 18 -3.15 -12.69 -10.60
N GLN A 19 -3.69 -13.90 -10.81
CA GLN A 19 -3.52 -14.66 -12.04
C GLN A 19 -4.31 -14.10 -13.23
N SER A 20 -5.37 -13.32 -12.96
CA SER A 20 -6.31 -12.89 -14.00
C SER A 20 -6.56 -11.38 -14.04
N TRP A 21 -6.14 -10.63 -13.01
CA TRP A 21 -6.60 -9.25 -12.82
C TRP A 21 -5.51 -8.18 -12.73
N THR A 22 -4.26 -8.53 -12.40
CA THR A 22 -3.27 -7.53 -11.94
C THR A 22 -2.15 -7.23 -12.93
N SER A 23 -2.08 -7.91 -14.08
CA SER A 23 -0.98 -7.75 -15.01
C SER A 23 -1.43 -7.63 -16.46
N PRO A 24 -0.69 -6.89 -17.32
CA PRO A 24 -0.96 -6.82 -18.74
C PRO A 24 -1.08 -8.19 -19.40
N GLY A 25 -2.06 -8.34 -20.30
CA GLY A 25 -2.34 -9.59 -21.00
C GLY A 25 -3.24 -10.56 -20.23
N GLN A 26 -3.52 -10.32 -18.98
CA GLN A 26 -4.50 -11.11 -18.23
C GLN A 26 -5.95 -10.75 -18.65
N PRO A 27 -6.90 -11.70 -18.57
CA PRO A 27 -8.24 -11.55 -19.15
C PRO A 27 -9.05 -10.39 -18.58
N PHE A 28 -8.84 -10.02 -17.32
CA PHE A 28 -9.62 -8.98 -16.64
C PHE A 28 -8.80 -7.74 -16.28
N TYR A 29 -7.55 -7.63 -16.73
CA TYR A 29 -6.69 -6.49 -16.38
C TYR A 29 -7.25 -5.14 -16.82
N LEU A 30 -7.81 -5.06 -18.03
CA LEU A 30 -8.44 -3.81 -18.51
C LEU A 30 -9.65 -3.43 -17.67
N LEU A 31 -10.48 -4.41 -17.28
CA LEU A 31 -11.58 -4.16 -16.36
C LEU A 31 -11.09 -3.72 -14.97
N ALA A 32 -10.03 -4.33 -14.47
CA ALA A 32 -9.42 -3.93 -13.18
C ALA A 32 -8.94 -2.48 -13.21
N ARG A 33 -8.29 -2.05 -14.28
CA ARG A 33 -7.89 -0.65 -14.50
C ARG A 33 -9.08 0.31 -14.50
N GLN A 34 -10.16 -0.04 -15.18
CA GLN A 34 -11.39 0.77 -15.17
C GLN A 34 -11.99 0.88 -13.76
N LEU A 35 -12.06 -0.22 -13.02
CA LEU A 35 -12.57 -0.22 -11.64
C LEU A 35 -11.69 0.65 -10.72
N LEU A 36 -10.37 0.53 -10.80
CA LEU A 36 -9.45 1.38 -10.04
C LEU A 36 -9.64 2.86 -10.40
N THR A 37 -9.63 3.20 -11.69
CA THR A 37 -9.75 4.60 -12.13
C THR A 37 -11.06 5.24 -11.65
N GLN A 38 -12.14 4.46 -11.62
CA GLN A 38 -13.42 4.92 -11.07
C GLN A 38 -13.37 5.14 -9.54
N GLU A 39 -12.67 4.29 -8.79
CA GLU A 39 -12.46 4.50 -7.34
C GLU A 39 -11.55 5.71 -7.08
N VAL A 40 -10.51 5.92 -7.89
CA VAL A 40 -9.63 7.10 -7.86
C VAL A 40 -10.43 8.37 -8.13
N ASN A 41 -11.26 8.39 -9.18
CA ASN A 41 -12.11 9.54 -9.49
C ASN A 41 -13.10 9.84 -8.35
N ALA A 42 -13.66 8.81 -7.71
CA ALA A 42 -14.50 8.98 -6.54
C ALA A 42 -13.77 9.68 -5.38
N ALA A 43 -12.53 9.26 -5.10
CA ALA A 43 -11.69 9.91 -4.09
C ALA A 43 -11.36 11.37 -4.48
N VAL A 44 -10.98 11.61 -5.73
CA VAL A 44 -10.70 12.95 -6.28
C VAL A 44 -11.91 13.87 -6.12
N HIS A 45 -13.11 13.42 -6.46
CA HIS A 45 -14.35 14.17 -6.26
C HIS A 45 -14.57 14.50 -4.77
N GLY A 46 -14.32 13.54 -3.88
CA GLY A 46 -14.40 13.75 -2.43
C GLY A 46 -13.38 14.78 -1.94
N PHE A 47 -12.12 14.68 -2.37
CA PHE A 47 -11.08 15.62 -1.96
C PHE A 47 -11.41 17.05 -2.37
N PHE A 48 -11.84 17.28 -3.63
CA PHE A 48 -12.25 18.62 -4.06
C PHE A 48 -13.49 19.11 -3.32
N ALA A 49 -14.47 18.25 -3.04
CA ALA A 49 -15.64 18.61 -2.23
C ALA A 49 -15.26 18.99 -0.78
N GLY A 50 -14.22 18.36 -0.22
CA GLY A 50 -13.64 18.68 1.08
C GLY A 50 -12.80 19.96 1.10
N GLY A 51 -12.49 20.54 -0.07
CA GLY A 51 -11.74 21.79 -0.21
C GLY A 51 -10.26 21.61 -0.54
N ALA A 52 -9.87 20.48 -1.15
CA ALA A 52 -8.55 20.34 -1.77
C ALA A 52 -8.39 21.33 -2.93
N SER A 53 -7.18 21.84 -3.14
CA SER A 53 -6.85 22.78 -4.22
C SER A 53 -6.19 22.09 -5.43
N GLY A 54 -5.70 20.86 -5.25
CA GLY A 54 -5.07 20.06 -6.30
C GLY A 54 -4.83 18.63 -5.84
N VAL A 55 -4.79 17.72 -6.80
CA VAL A 55 -4.48 16.30 -6.55
C VAL A 55 -3.50 15.82 -7.62
N VAL A 56 -2.42 15.18 -7.18
CA VAL A 56 -1.51 14.42 -8.05
C VAL A 56 -1.82 12.94 -7.84
N VAL A 57 -2.24 12.25 -8.88
CA VAL A 57 -2.48 10.82 -8.88
C VAL A 57 -1.19 10.10 -9.27
N ALA A 58 -0.60 9.39 -8.33
CA ALA A 58 0.61 8.62 -8.51
C ALA A 58 0.26 7.14 -8.71
N ASP A 59 0.45 6.63 -9.92
CA ASP A 59 0.15 5.24 -10.27
C ASP A 59 1.23 4.29 -9.74
N GLY A 60 1.00 3.73 -8.56
CA GLY A 60 1.94 2.91 -7.81
C GLY A 60 1.99 1.45 -8.22
N HIS A 61 0.94 0.92 -8.82
CA HIS A 61 0.88 -0.50 -9.19
C HIS A 61 1.96 -0.88 -10.21
N GLY A 62 2.62 -2.02 -10.01
CA GLY A 62 3.82 -2.43 -10.76
C GLY A 62 3.76 -2.21 -12.27
N ALA A 63 2.74 -2.73 -12.95
CA ALA A 63 2.57 -2.58 -14.40
C ALA A 63 1.89 -1.26 -14.84
N GLY A 64 1.40 -0.47 -13.89
CA GLY A 64 0.50 0.67 -14.10
C GLY A 64 -0.95 0.22 -14.17
N ALA A 65 -1.84 0.88 -13.42
CA ALA A 65 -3.23 0.45 -13.32
C ALA A 65 -4.27 1.57 -13.49
N VAL A 66 -3.85 2.81 -13.60
CA VAL A 66 -4.75 3.92 -13.90
C VAL A 66 -4.98 4.05 -15.40
N ASP A 67 -6.22 4.19 -15.82
CA ASP A 67 -6.56 4.57 -17.19
C ASP A 67 -6.59 6.10 -17.29
N ILE A 68 -5.55 6.68 -17.88
CA ILE A 68 -5.39 8.13 -17.97
C ILE A 68 -6.49 8.79 -18.81
N ALA A 69 -7.09 8.05 -19.77
CA ALA A 69 -8.15 8.60 -20.61
C ALA A 69 -9.46 8.82 -19.84
N ASP A 70 -9.70 8.02 -18.80
CA ASP A 70 -10.89 8.09 -17.95
C ASP A 70 -10.64 8.81 -16.63
N LEU A 71 -9.40 9.30 -16.38
CA LEU A 71 -9.05 10.00 -15.16
C LEU A 71 -9.67 11.40 -15.13
N ASP A 72 -10.07 11.87 -13.94
CA ASP A 72 -10.64 13.20 -13.74
C ASP A 72 -9.70 14.28 -14.31
N PRO A 73 -10.16 15.16 -15.21
CA PRO A 73 -9.29 16.12 -15.91
C PRO A 73 -8.70 17.22 -15.02
N ARG A 74 -9.11 17.31 -13.76
CA ARG A 74 -8.58 18.29 -12.79
C ARG A 74 -7.31 17.88 -12.11
N VAL A 75 -6.87 16.60 -12.26
CA VAL A 75 -5.70 16.10 -11.59
C VAL A 75 -4.45 16.16 -12.47
N GLU A 76 -3.31 16.14 -11.84
CA GLU A 76 -2.03 15.79 -12.46
C GLU A 76 -1.80 14.28 -12.31
N TYR A 77 -1.12 13.67 -13.27
CA TYR A 77 -0.83 12.23 -13.26
C TYR A 77 0.67 11.99 -13.23
N MET A 78 1.11 11.17 -12.30
CA MET A 78 2.52 10.76 -12.16
C MET A 78 2.67 9.27 -12.38
N ARG A 79 3.65 8.87 -13.19
CA ARG A 79 4.06 7.49 -13.38
C ARG A 79 5.57 7.41 -13.58
N GLY A 80 6.19 6.45 -12.87
CA GLY A 80 7.63 6.23 -12.89
C GLY A 80 8.34 6.87 -11.69
N TRP A 81 9.38 6.19 -11.24
CA TRP A 81 10.11 6.55 -10.01
C TRP A 81 11.61 6.54 -10.29
N PRO A 82 12.18 7.61 -10.86
CA PRO A 82 13.58 7.61 -11.31
C PRO A 82 14.59 7.39 -10.18
N GLN A 83 14.21 7.73 -8.95
CA GLN A 83 15.08 7.60 -7.78
C GLN A 83 14.58 6.56 -6.75
N GLY A 84 13.49 5.83 -7.02
CA GLY A 84 12.85 4.95 -6.04
C GLY A 84 12.12 5.73 -4.95
N TRP A 85 12.29 5.34 -3.70
CA TRP A 85 11.70 6.04 -2.56
C TRP A 85 12.29 7.45 -2.40
N PRO A 86 11.52 8.47 -2.08
CA PRO A 86 10.11 8.46 -1.65
C PRO A 86 9.05 8.57 -2.75
N LEU A 87 9.30 8.05 -3.94
CA LEU A 87 8.30 7.87 -5.02
C LEU A 87 7.67 9.19 -5.51
N GLY A 88 8.45 10.24 -5.67
CA GLY A 88 7.99 11.54 -6.17
C GLY A 88 7.52 12.50 -5.08
N LEU A 89 7.45 12.09 -3.81
CA LEU A 89 7.17 13.03 -2.71
C LEU A 89 8.26 14.09 -2.54
N GLU A 90 9.49 13.80 -2.99
CA GLU A 90 10.62 14.73 -2.98
C GLU A 90 10.43 15.96 -3.86
N GLU A 91 9.52 15.95 -4.83
CA GLU A 91 9.17 17.16 -5.59
C GLU A 91 8.58 18.25 -4.70
N GLY A 92 7.99 17.86 -3.57
CA GLY A 92 7.45 18.78 -2.58
C GLY A 92 6.13 19.46 -2.98
N GLY A 93 5.69 20.38 -2.12
CA GLY A 93 4.45 21.12 -2.34
C GLY A 93 3.19 20.31 -2.09
N TYR A 94 3.29 19.15 -1.46
CA TYR A 94 2.15 18.35 -1.00
C TYR A 94 1.85 18.66 0.46
N ASP A 95 0.58 18.88 0.76
CA ASP A 95 0.09 19.11 2.12
C ASP A 95 -0.35 17.81 2.81
N ALA A 96 -0.65 16.77 2.02
CA ALA A 96 -1.08 15.48 2.54
C ALA A 96 -0.83 14.34 1.53
N VAL A 97 -0.72 13.10 2.04
CA VAL A 97 -0.78 11.88 1.23
C VAL A 97 -2.08 11.12 1.49
N ALA A 98 -2.52 10.40 0.47
CA ALA A 98 -3.68 9.51 0.50
C ALA A 98 -3.40 8.26 -0.33
N VAL A 99 -4.14 7.17 -0.09
CA VAL A 99 -4.05 5.95 -0.91
C VAL A 99 -5.42 5.42 -1.28
N VAL A 100 -5.54 4.82 -2.48
CA VAL A 100 -6.74 4.14 -2.99
C VAL A 100 -6.34 2.83 -3.65
N GLY A 101 -7.15 1.79 -3.43
CA GLY A 101 -6.93 0.48 -4.03
C GLY A 101 -5.88 -0.38 -3.32
N GLN A 102 -5.48 -0.01 -2.11
CA GLN A 102 -4.39 -0.67 -1.38
C GLN A 102 -4.87 -1.95 -0.68
N HIS A 103 -3.98 -2.94 -0.65
CA HIS A 103 -4.10 -4.22 0.07
C HIS A 103 -3.30 -4.22 1.37
N ALA A 104 -3.54 -5.22 2.23
CA ALA A 104 -2.77 -5.39 3.47
C ALA A 104 -1.37 -5.94 3.20
N ARG A 105 -0.43 -5.70 4.12
CA ARG A 105 0.92 -6.25 4.09
C ARG A 105 0.93 -7.77 4.08
N ALA A 106 2.05 -8.35 3.68
CA ALA A 106 2.28 -9.79 3.80
C ALA A 106 1.97 -10.32 5.22
N ARG A 107 1.62 -11.60 5.34
CA ARG A 107 1.25 -12.29 6.59
C ARG A 107 -0.05 -11.82 7.26
N THR A 108 -0.86 -10.96 6.62
CA THR A 108 -2.10 -10.51 7.22
C THR A 108 -3.22 -11.54 7.03
N PRO A 109 -3.80 -12.09 8.11
CA PRO A 109 -4.94 -13.01 8.00
C PRO A 109 -6.21 -12.27 7.58
N LEU A 110 -7.19 -13.01 7.05
CA LEU A 110 -8.48 -12.47 6.58
C LEU A 110 -8.32 -11.34 5.54
N SER A 111 -7.23 -11.40 4.77
CA SER A 111 -6.91 -10.46 3.69
C SER A 111 -7.08 -11.11 2.32
N ASN A 112 -7.23 -10.28 1.29
CA ASN A 112 -7.26 -10.69 -0.11
C ASN A 112 -6.06 -10.11 -0.84
N MET A 113 -5.30 -10.95 -1.53
CA MET A 113 -4.09 -10.60 -2.26
C MET A 113 -3.01 -9.83 -1.44
N ALA A 114 -2.98 -10.03 -0.12
CA ALA A 114 -2.00 -9.37 0.74
C ALA A 114 -0.57 -9.77 0.38
N HIS A 115 0.29 -8.78 0.26
CA HIS A 115 1.72 -8.97 0.02
C HIS A 115 2.50 -7.70 0.42
N THR A 116 3.80 -7.68 0.26
CA THR A 116 4.63 -6.48 0.40
C THR A 116 5.59 -6.47 -0.76
N GLN A 117 5.46 -5.54 -1.70
CA GLN A 117 6.21 -5.42 -2.96
C GLN A 117 6.04 -6.61 -3.94
N SER A 118 6.04 -7.82 -3.42
CA SER A 118 5.73 -9.05 -4.16
C SER A 118 5.38 -10.19 -3.20
N CYS A 119 4.82 -11.28 -3.71
CA CYS A 119 4.52 -12.48 -2.93
C CYS A 119 5.78 -13.21 -2.40
N GLU A 120 6.98 -12.80 -2.85
CA GLU A 120 8.25 -13.32 -2.28
C GLU A 120 8.51 -12.79 -0.87
N TYR A 121 8.01 -11.60 -0.52
CA TYR A 121 8.18 -11.10 0.84
C TYR A 121 7.36 -11.93 1.83
N LEU A 122 8.05 -12.55 2.79
CA LEU A 122 7.42 -13.08 3.97
C LEU A 122 7.09 -11.91 4.90
N GLU A 123 8.08 -11.07 5.19
CA GLU A 123 7.90 -9.88 6.00
C GLU A 123 8.94 -8.80 5.66
N LEU A 124 8.52 -7.56 5.76
CA LEU A 124 9.36 -6.38 5.83
C LEU A 124 9.11 -5.68 7.16
N SER A 125 10.17 -5.38 7.90
CA SER A 125 10.05 -4.57 9.12
C SER A 125 11.10 -3.47 9.18
N ILE A 126 10.74 -2.34 9.80
CA ILE A 126 11.67 -1.23 10.09
C ILE A 126 11.57 -0.93 11.60
N ASN A 127 12.71 -0.95 12.28
CA ASN A 127 12.82 -0.73 13.72
C ASN A 127 11.85 -1.63 14.55
N GLY A 128 11.66 -2.89 14.13
CA GLY A 128 10.77 -3.83 14.82
C GLY A 128 9.27 -3.61 14.53
N MET A 129 8.92 -2.77 13.58
CA MET A 129 7.54 -2.58 13.11
C MET A 129 7.37 -3.27 11.76
N ALA A 130 6.54 -4.30 11.68
CA ALA A 130 6.19 -4.96 10.42
C ALA A 130 5.32 -4.03 9.57
N ILE A 131 5.72 -3.76 8.32
CA ILE A 131 5.08 -2.81 7.41
C ILE A 131 4.80 -3.43 6.04
N GLY A 132 3.79 -2.87 5.36
CA GLY A 132 3.52 -3.05 3.94
C GLY A 132 3.91 -1.80 3.15
N GLU A 133 3.46 -1.73 1.92
CA GLU A 133 3.73 -0.62 1.00
C GLU A 133 3.16 0.71 1.50
N PHE A 134 1.98 0.66 2.12
CA PHE A 134 1.42 1.82 2.81
C PHE A 134 2.34 2.32 3.93
N GLY A 135 2.85 1.41 4.76
CA GLY A 135 3.79 1.77 5.83
C GLY A 135 5.08 2.39 5.29
N GLN A 136 5.60 1.88 4.16
CA GLN A 136 6.76 2.47 3.49
C GLN A 136 6.46 3.90 3.01
N LEU A 137 5.32 4.12 2.35
CA LEU A 137 4.89 5.46 1.91
C LEU A 137 4.73 6.43 3.08
N VAL A 138 4.04 5.99 4.14
CA VAL A 138 3.79 6.81 5.33
C VAL A 138 5.07 7.18 6.06
N MET A 139 6.03 6.26 6.17
CA MET A 139 7.34 6.58 6.77
C MET A 139 8.08 7.64 5.97
N CYS A 140 8.10 7.53 4.63
CA CYS A 140 8.71 8.55 3.78
C CYS A 140 7.98 9.90 3.87
N ALA A 141 6.65 9.89 3.85
CA ALA A 141 5.83 11.10 4.00
C ALA A 141 6.07 11.76 5.37
N SER A 142 6.13 10.97 6.44
CA SER A 142 6.39 11.47 7.80
C SER A 142 7.79 12.05 7.95
N GLU A 143 8.81 11.48 7.29
CA GLU A 143 10.16 12.06 7.24
C GLU A 143 10.18 13.45 6.60
N LEU A 144 9.29 13.66 5.61
CA LEU A 144 9.11 14.95 4.93
C LEU A 144 8.10 15.88 5.65
N GLY A 145 7.50 15.43 6.75
CA GLY A 145 6.49 16.19 7.49
C GLY A 145 5.11 16.23 6.82
N ILE A 146 4.83 15.31 5.87
CA ILE A 146 3.60 15.26 5.11
C ILE A 146 2.64 14.24 5.77
N PRO A 147 1.47 14.64 6.30
CA PRO A 147 0.54 13.72 6.95
C PRO A 147 -0.19 12.81 5.94
N ALA A 148 -0.45 11.56 6.33
CA ALA A 148 -1.35 10.66 5.61
C ALA A 148 -2.76 10.81 6.16
N ILE A 149 -3.71 11.23 5.32
CA ILE A 149 -5.05 11.61 5.77
C ILE A 149 -6.15 10.62 5.37
N PHE A 150 -5.94 9.82 4.33
CA PHE A 150 -6.96 8.92 3.77
C PHE A 150 -6.35 7.60 3.27
N ALA A 151 -7.05 6.50 3.55
CA ALA A 151 -6.67 5.17 3.10
C ALA A 151 -7.92 4.35 2.70
N ALA A 152 -8.01 3.97 1.43
CA ALA A 152 -9.09 3.15 0.91
C ALA A 152 -8.59 1.89 0.23
N GLY A 153 -9.26 0.75 0.51
CA GLY A 153 -8.91 -0.53 -0.07
C GLY A 153 -9.55 -1.72 0.64
N GLU A 154 -8.75 -2.72 0.92
CA GLU A 154 -9.19 -3.95 1.56
C GLU A 154 -9.37 -3.75 3.08
N LYS A 155 -10.26 -4.53 3.73
CA LYS A 155 -10.60 -4.35 5.16
C LYS A 155 -9.41 -4.56 6.11
N ALA A 156 -8.59 -5.56 5.84
CA ALA A 156 -7.41 -5.82 6.68
C ALA A 156 -6.37 -4.70 6.51
N PHE A 157 -6.26 -4.13 5.33
CA PHE A 157 -5.47 -2.92 5.08
C PHE A 157 -6.03 -1.71 5.84
N ALA A 158 -7.34 -1.49 5.83
CA ALA A 158 -7.93 -0.38 6.60
C ALA A 158 -7.62 -0.49 8.11
N ALA A 159 -7.62 -1.71 8.66
CA ALA A 159 -7.20 -1.96 10.04
C ALA A 159 -5.69 -1.73 10.25
N GLU A 160 -4.84 -2.13 9.31
CA GLU A 160 -3.40 -1.85 9.31
C GLU A 160 -3.14 -0.34 9.33
N ALA A 161 -3.82 0.42 8.46
CA ALA A 161 -3.66 1.87 8.38
C ALA A 161 -4.07 2.58 9.69
N GLN A 162 -5.17 2.16 10.31
CA GLN A 162 -5.60 2.71 11.60
C GLN A 162 -4.68 2.33 12.76
N ALA A 163 -4.11 1.13 12.73
CA ALA A 163 -3.15 0.71 13.75
C ALA A 163 -1.83 1.49 13.63
N LEU A 164 -1.38 1.77 12.40
CA LEU A 164 -0.16 2.52 12.13
C LEU A 164 -0.34 4.02 12.42
N LEU A 165 -1.47 4.58 12.03
CA LEU A 165 -1.82 6.00 12.16
C LEU A 165 -3.18 6.17 12.81
N PRO A 166 -3.29 6.16 14.15
CA PRO A 166 -4.55 6.44 14.82
C PRO A 166 -5.16 7.77 14.36
N GLY A 167 -6.43 7.72 13.95
CA GLY A 167 -7.16 8.90 13.45
C GLY A 167 -7.20 9.07 11.94
N ILE A 168 -6.40 8.32 11.16
CA ILE A 168 -6.53 8.34 9.70
C ILE A 168 -7.94 7.94 9.25
N GLN A 169 -8.48 8.64 8.26
CA GLN A 169 -9.76 8.28 7.67
C GLN A 169 -9.60 7.05 6.77
N THR A 170 -10.39 6.00 7.03
CA THR A 170 -10.32 4.76 6.24
C THR A 170 -11.66 4.38 5.62
N VAL A 171 -11.59 3.75 4.45
CA VAL A 171 -12.73 3.12 3.77
C VAL A 171 -12.33 1.73 3.31
N TRP A 172 -13.15 0.71 3.60
CA TRP A 172 -12.92 -0.61 3.06
C TRP A 172 -14.01 -1.00 2.06
N VAL A 173 -13.60 -1.65 0.97
CA VAL A 173 -14.47 -2.01 -0.16
C VAL A 173 -14.58 -3.51 -0.39
N LYS A 174 -13.70 -4.29 0.23
CA LYS A 174 -13.74 -5.76 0.23
C LYS A 174 -13.07 -6.31 1.48
N ARG A 175 -13.24 -7.60 1.74
CA ARG A 175 -12.58 -8.32 2.84
C ARG A 175 -12.21 -9.73 2.42
N GLY A 176 -11.01 -10.15 2.75
CA GLY A 176 -10.59 -11.54 2.60
C GLY A 176 -11.30 -12.48 3.58
N THR A 177 -11.29 -13.77 3.28
CA THR A 177 -11.96 -14.81 4.07
C THR A 177 -11.00 -15.89 4.57
N ARG A 178 -9.74 -15.90 4.10
CA ARG A 178 -8.75 -16.91 4.46
C ARG A 178 -8.11 -16.63 5.81
N LEU A 179 -8.16 -17.61 6.72
CA LEU A 179 -7.50 -17.59 8.02
C LEU A 179 -5.99 -17.91 7.89
N GLY A 180 -5.23 -17.55 8.93
CA GLY A 180 -3.80 -17.84 9.06
C GLY A 180 -2.91 -16.88 8.26
N ARG A 181 -1.63 -16.84 8.59
CA ARG A 181 -0.64 -15.91 8.01
C ARG A 181 0.00 -16.43 6.72
N GLY A 182 0.00 -17.74 6.49
CA GLY A 182 0.66 -18.37 5.34
C GLY A 182 2.18 -18.37 5.44
N ASP A 183 2.72 -18.43 6.64
CA ASP A 183 4.17 -18.41 6.88
C ASP A 183 4.84 -19.68 6.33
N GLU A 184 4.07 -20.76 6.24
CA GLU A 184 4.46 -22.06 5.69
C GLU A 184 4.55 -22.09 4.14
N CYS A 185 4.02 -21.10 3.46
CA CYS A 185 3.90 -21.09 2.01
C CYS A 185 5.21 -20.68 1.33
N THR A 186 5.50 -21.28 0.16
CA THR A 186 6.43 -20.68 -0.81
C THR A 186 5.83 -19.43 -1.42
N ALA A 187 6.60 -18.67 -2.21
CA ALA A 187 6.10 -17.48 -2.88
C ALA A 187 4.91 -17.81 -3.83
N GLU A 188 5.04 -18.89 -4.60
CA GLU A 188 4.02 -19.36 -5.55
C GLU A 188 2.74 -19.85 -4.82
N GLN A 189 2.91 -20.55 -3.70
CA GLN A 189 1.78 -20.99 -2.88
C GLN A 189 1.07 -19.80 -2.22
N TYR A 190 1.82 -18.80 -1.80
CA TYR A 190 1.27 -17.61 -1.16
C TYR A 190 0.47 -16.75 -2.14
N GLU A 191 0.94 -16.60 -3.38
CA GLU A 191 0.23 -15.91 -4.46
C GLU A 191 -1.17 -16.50 -4.72
N GLN A 192 -1.31 -17.83 -4.61
CA GLN A 192 -2.58 -18.53 -4.81
C GLN A 192 -3.47 -18.55 -3.56
N ARG A 193 -2.88 -18.37 -2.38
CA ARG A 193 -3.53 -18.62 -1.10
C ARG A 193 -4.67 -17.65 -0.78
N ASN A 194 -4.47 -16.38 -1.01
CA ASN A 194 -5.34 -15.31 -0.50
C ASN A 194 -6.32 -14.75 -1.56
N GLY A 195 -6.78 -15.61 -2.48
CA GLY A 195 -7.69 -15.22 -3.57
C GLY A 195 -9.18 -15.14 -3.17
N SER A 196 -9.59 -15.59 -1.98
CA SER A 196 -10.99 -15.59 -1.56
C SER A 196 -11.39 -14.32 -0.81
N ALA A 197 -12.42 -13.62 -1.32
CA ALA A 197 -12.89 -12.37 -0.72
C ALA A 197 -14.40 -12.15 -0.92
N ILE A 198 -14.98 -11.29 -0.12
CA ILE A 198 -16.31 -10.71 -0.27
C ILE A 198 -16.16 -9.24 -0.60
N HIS A 199 -16.71 -8.83 -1.74
CA HIS A 199 -16.61 -7.47 -2.26
C HIS A 199 -17.92 -6.70 -2.05
N LEU A 200 -17.81 -5.40 -1.81
CA LEU A 200 -18.94 -4.50 -2.06
C LEU A 200 -19.16 -4.37 -3.58
N HIS A 201 -20.39 -4.04 -3.98
CA HIS A 201 -20.64 -3.65 -5.35
C HIS A 201 -19.79 -2.42 -5.69
N PRO A 202 -19.14 -2.32 -6.87
CA PRO A 202 -18.26 -1.22 -7.20
C PRO A 202 -18.89 0.19 -7.07
N GLU A 203 -20.19 0.34 -7.38
CA GLU A 203 -20.87 1.63 -7.18
C GLU A 203 -20.96 2.01 -5.70
N ARG A 204 -21.24 1.03 -4.82
CA ARG A 204 -21.27 1.28 -3.38
C ARG A 204 -19.89 1.60 -2.84
N ALA A 205 -18.86 0.93 -3.34
CA ALA A 205 -17.46 1.21 -3.00
C ALA A 205 -17.11 2.68 -3.32
N ARG A 206 -17.40 3.12 -4.55
CA ARG A 206 -17.16 4.51 -4.98
C ARG A 206 -17.89 5.55 -4.15
N GLU A 207 -19.15 5.29 -3.78
CA GLU A 207 -19.91 6.19 -2.91
C GLU A 207 -19.23 6.37 -1.54
N LEU A 208 -18.80 5.26 -0.92
CA LEU A 208 -18.11 5.30 0.38
C LEU A 208 -16.75 5.99 0.28
N ILE A 209 -16.00 5.72 -0.77
CA ILE A 209 -14.69 6.36 -1.02
C ILE A 209 -14.87 7.88 -1.17
N ARG A 210 -15.84 8.32 -1.97
CA ARG A 210 -16.11 9.73 -2.16
C ARG A 210 -16.42 10.45 -0.84
N VAL A 211 -17.32 9.88 -0.04
CA VAL A 211 -17.71 10.44 1.26
C VAL A 211 -16.53 10.44 2.24
N GLY A 212 -15.80 9.33 2.33
CA GLY A 212 -14.64 9.24 3.21
C GLY A 212 -13.51 10.20 2.82
N ALA A 213 -13.25 10.38 1.53
CA ALA A 213 -12.25 11.31 1.02
C ALA A 213 -12.61 12.77 1.32
N GLU A 214 -13.89 13.15 1.17
CA GLU A 214 -14.39 14.48 1.56
C GLU A 214 -14.19 14.75 3.04
N GLU A 215 -14.54 13.79 3.89
CA GLU A 215 -14.38 13.89 5.34
C GLU A 215 -12.90 13.96 5.74
N ALA A 216 -12.03 13.19 5.10
CA ALA A 216 -10.59 13.22 5.37
C ALA A 216 -9.99 14.62 5.20
N VAL A 217 -10.34 15.32 4.13
CA VAL A 217 -9.87 16.71 3.89
C VAL A 217 -10.46 17.67 4.90
N ARG A 218 -11.75 17.57 5.22
CA ARG A 218 -12.40 18.43 6.22
C ARG A 218 -11.73 18.30 7.58
N ARG A 219 -11.47 17.05 8.02
CA ARG A 219 -10.80 16.76 9.30
C ARG A 219 -9.36 17.25 9.30
N ALA A 220 -8.59 16.97 8.25
CA ALA A 220 -7.19 17.39 8.16
C ALA A 220 -6.99 18.91 8.19
N ARG A 221 -8.01 19.69 7.93
CA ARG A 221 -7.99 21.16 8.07
C ARG A 221 -8.25 21.65 9.50
N GLN A 222 -8.74 20.78 10.38
CA GLN A 222 -9.16 21.13 11.75
C GLN A 222 -8.38 20.34 12.81
N GLU A 223 -7.86 19.17 12.46
CA GLU A 223 -7.21 18.24 13.36
C GLU A 223 -5.78 17.96 12.88
N SER A 224 -4.88 17.65 13.83
CA SER A 224 -3.53 17.17 13.51
C SER A 224 -3.46 15.67 13.71
N PHE A 225 -3.28 14.91 12.63
CA PHE A 225 -3.09 13.47 12.63
C PHE A 225 -2.28 13.03 11.38
N GLY A 226 -1.98 11.76 11.24
CA GLY A 226 -1.41 11.20 10.01
C GLY A 226 0.10 11.26 9.90
N ILE A 227 0.82 11.65 10.96
CA ILE A 227 2.28 11.60 11.03
C ILE A 227 2.69 10.44 11.92
N LEU A 228 3.54 9.55 11.39
CA LEU A 228 4.14 8.47 12.15
C LEU A 228 5.41 8.97 12.85
N PRO A 229 5.54 8.82 14.19
CA PRO A 229 6.79 9.11 14.87
C PRO A 229 7.93 8.21 14.36
N LEU A 230 9.02 8.80 13.92
CA LEU A 230 10.19 8.10 13.41
C LEU A 230 11.35 8.19 14.41
N HIS A 231 12.01 7.07 14.65
CA HIS A 231 13.12 6.97 15.60
C HIS A 231 14.40 6.52 14.87
N LYS A 232 15.40 7.38 14.86
CA LYS A 232 16.74 7.12 14.32
C LYS A 232 17.59 6.34 15.33
N PRO A 233 18.55 5.53 14.88
CA PRO A 233 18.81 5.13 13.49
C PRO A 233 17.76 4.14 12.97
N PHE A 234 17.71 3.97 11.65
CA PHE A 234 16.77 3.05 11.01
C PHE A 234 17.46 1.72 10.68
N ARG A 235 16.75 0.62 10.99
CA ARG A 235 17.18 -0.75 10.66
C ARG A 235 16.02 -1.48 10.00
N GLN A 236 16.24 -1.94 8.78
CA GLN A 236 15.29 -2.75 8.01
C GLN A 236 15.68 -4.23 8.06
N VAL A 237 14.69 -5.08 8.28
CA VAL A 237 14.80 -6.52 8.12
C VAL A 237 13.81 -6.95 7.03
N MET A 238 14.32 -7.56 5.98
CA MET A 238 13.55 -8.15 4.90
C MET A 238 13.68 -9.67 4.99
N VAL A 239 12.57 -10.37 5.07
CA VAL A 239 12.53 -11.85 5.05
C VAL A 239 11.76 -12.27 3.81
N LEU A 240 12.36 -13.17 3.01
CA LEU A 240 11.80 -13.68 1.77
C LEU A 240 11.41 -15.14 1.90
N ARG A 241 10.28 -15.51 1.33
CA ARG A 241 9.82 -16.90 1.21
C ARG A 241 10.77 -17.73 0.34
N ALA A 242 10.72 -19.03 0.53
CA ALA A 242 11.30 -19.93 -0.47
C ALA A 242 10.59 -19.73 -1.82
N LYS A 243 11.35 -19.79 -2.91
CA LYS A 243 10.85 -19.69 -4.28
C LYS A 243 11.67 -20.59 -5.20
N GLU A 244 11.00 -21.43 -5.99
CA GLU A 244 11.68 -22.38 -6.89
C GLU A 244 12.78 -23.18 -6.16
N SER A 245 14.05 -23.04 -6.58
CA SER A 245 15.21 -23.67 -5.96
C SER A 245 15.87 -22.83 -4.86
N LYS A 246 15.36 -21.63 -4.56
CA LYS A 246 15.93 -20.72 -3.56
C LYS A 246 15.29 -20.96 -2.19
N PRO A 247 16.07 -21.21 -1.12
CA PRO A 247 15.53 -21.33 0.24
C PRO A 247 14.98 -19.99 0.74
N GLN A 248 14.35 -19.98 1.91
CA GLN A 248 14.05 -18.74 2.62
C GLN A 248 15.33 -17.94 2.86
N ARG A 249 15.23 -16.62 2.67
CA ARG A 249 16.35 -15.69 2.75
C ARG A 249 15.96 -14.47 3.55
N TYR A 250 16.96 -13.79 4.06
CA TYR A 250 16.78 -12.47 4.70
C TYR A 250 17.87 -11.51 4.27
N ALA A 251 17.61 -10.23 4.44
CA ALA A 251 18.60 -9.18 4.35
C ALA A 251 18.35 -8.13 5.44
N ILE A 252 19.42 -7.55 5.95
CA ILE A 252 19.38 -6.45 6.92
C ILE A 252 20.11 -5.27 6.31
N THR A 253 19.48 -4.09 6.38
CA THR A 253 20.07 -2.82 6.01
C THR A 253 19.87 -1.80 7.11
N GLU A 254 20.79 -0.85 7.23
CA GLU A 254 20.73 0.20 8.23
C GLU A 254 21.08 1.55 7.60
N HIS A 255 20.42 2.60 8.08
CA HIS A 255 20.74 3.98 7.71
C HIS A 255 20.62 4.90 8.94
N PRO A 256 21.62 5.75 9.21
CA PRO A 256 21.65 6.52 10.45
C PRO A 256 20.59 7.62 10.52
N GLU A 257 20.16 8.19 9.38
CA GLU A 257 19.43 9.45 9.36
C GLU A 257 18.10 9.42 8.59
N SER A 258 17.97 8.63 7.52
CA SER A 258 16.82 8.69 6.59
C SER A 258 16.19 7.35 6.34
N VAL A 259 14.86 7.26 6.49
CA VAL A 259 14.10 6.06 6.19
C VAL A 259 13.91 5.89 4.68
N ALA A 260 13.77 6.99 3.93
CA ALA A 260 13.70 6.94 2.47
C ALA A 260 15.03 6.43 1.87
N ALA A 261 16.14 6.90 2.37
CA ALA A 261 17.45 6.39 1.97
C ALA A 261 17.63 4.90 2.32
N LEU A 262 17.19 4.49 3.52
CA LEU A 262 17.20 3.08 3.94
C LEU A 262 16.46 2.19 2.94
N MET A 263 15.25 2.59 2.51
CA MET A 263 14.40 1.80 1.59
C MET A 263 15.01 1.64 0.20
N ASN A 264 15.94 2.51 -0.19
CA ASN A 264 16.70 2.43 -1.45
C ASN A 264 17.96 1.56 -1.34
N LEU A 265 18.34 1.12 -0.14
CA LEU A 265 19.48 0.24 0.04
C LEU A 265 19.15 -1.20 -0.37
N ARG A 266 20.11 -1.85 -1.00
CA ARG A 266 20.05 -3.29 -1.29
C ARG A 266 20.94 -4.04 -0.30
N GLY A 267 20.31 -4.83 0.58
CA GLY A 267 21.02 -5.71 1.50
C GLY A 267 21.52 -6.99 0.84
N GLU A 268 22.62 -7.53 1.35
CA GLU A 268 23.08 -8.88 1.00
C GLU A 268 22.07 -9.91 1.47
N GLN A 269 21.55 -10.73 0.56
CA GLN A 269 20.61 -11.79 0.91
C GLN A 269 21.38 -13.03 1.43
N ARG A 270 20.99 -13.51 2.60
CA ARG A 270 21.55 -14.69 3.27
C ARG A 270 20.46 -15.71 3.50
N PRO A 271 20.77 -17.03 3.49
CA PRO A 271 19.79 -18.06 3.81
C PRO A 271 19.35 -17.97 5.27
N VAL A 272 18.09 -18.26 5.53
CA VAL A 272 17.59 -18.50 6.89
C VAL A 272 18.09 -19.87 7.33
N GLU A 273 18.83 -19.91 8.44
CA GLU A 273 19.59 -21.11 8.87
C GLU A 273 18.71 -22.15 9.56
N SER A 274 17.64 -21.73 10.24
CA SER A 274 16.77 -22.60 11.02
C SER A 274 15.40 -21.96 11.28
N PRO A 275 14.39 -22.76 11.67
CA PRO A 275 13.10 -22.21 12.13
C PRO A 275 13.23 -21.27 13.35
N GLU A 276 14.22 -21.48 14.21
CA GLU A 276 14.52 -20.60 15.34
C GLU A 276 15.01 -19.24 14.84
N HIS A 277 15.98 -19.25 13.92
CA HIS A 277 16.50 -18.03 13.29
C HIS A 277 15.37 -17.26 12.57
N LEU A 278 14.46 -17.95 11.88
CA LEU A 278 13.30 -17.33 11.27
C LEU A 278 12.45 -16.57 12.31
N ARG A 279 12.13 -17.20 13.45
CA ARG A 279 11.34 -16.55 14.52
C ARG A 279 12.02 -15.30 15.08
N GLN A 280 13.35 -15.26 15.12
CA GLN A 280 14.10 -14.08 15.58
C GLN A 280 14.08 -12.91 14.57
N LEU A 281 13.88 -13.21 13.29
CA LEU A 281 13.81 -12.19 12.23
C LEU A 281 12.42 -11.57 12.08
N LEU A 282 11.37 -12.31 12.43
CA LEU A 282 9.99 -11.88 12.27
C LEU A 282 9.52 -11.03 13.46
N VAL A 283 8.65 -10.09 13.15
CA VAL A 283 7.87 -9.33 14.14
C VAL A 283 6.55 -10.07 14.36
N ASP A 284 6.20 -10.39 15.61
CA ASP A 284 4.98 -11.11 15.98
C ASP A 284 3.70 -10.27 15.83
#